data_ccf0a50b9f7cf8ba34af19b0e320212f
#
_entry.id   ccf0a50b9f7cf8ba34af19b0e320212f
#
_cell.length_a   1.000
_cell.length_b   1.000
_cell.length_c   1.000
_cell.angle_alpha   90.00
_cell.angle_beta   90.00
_cell.angle_gamma   90.00
#
_symmetry.space_group_name_H-M   'P 1'
#
loop_
_entity.id
_entity.type
_entity.pdbx_description
1 polymer ?
#
loop_
_entity_poly.entity_id
_entity_poly.type
_entity_poly.pdbx_seq_one_letter_code
_entity_poly.pdbx_strand_id
1 'polypeptide(L)'
;MSQFTVVANTSSHVLYLDIGNIAAIKLFAELINGNSNECIIKHLQTASLEFKERLQLLDKIGERVYKMKQFFNEIPTGQHYLFLPGRIEDQIQIYLYTKQLSLLDNVPLQSFNLERLSSFLYDHYEVRVFNSEERINIGEYEKSKRVCRFCGRSMPNAIFKQKAHAISESLGNKGLICREECDDCNQRFNQTIEQDVTRFFQFFLILNGVKGKNGSPTLQGNGISITNNPSSRSTLGRDTLVLKVKTMPDTRDIQEITKFVSDQFSFSNVKYVPQNIYKCFCKYVLSLLDNKYLQYFKETINWINEPLSFHRLPPVWHYCVSRSQETPYMAIMLRKHNHKELPYCWAIINIAGYQFLFIIPFCTKDRYKFVGKGRVQFFLDGLKNIMLNITLQPVNLNSITLTSLKINANINISPECVEGRDYSFINLQNQPKG
;
A
#
# COMPACT_ATOMS: atom_id res chain seq x y z
N MET A 1 21.17 -5.29 -9.90
CA MET A 1 20.25 -5.39 -11.03
C MET A 1 19.37 -4.15 -11.01
N SER A 2 19.48 -3.30 -12.01
CA SER A 2 18.69 -2.08 -12.09
C SER A 2 17.39 -2.38 -12.82
N GLN A 3 16.28 -1.90 -12.30
CA GLN A 3 14.94 -2.10 -12.86
C GLN A 3 14.45 -0.82 -13.51
N PHE A 4 13.80 -0.94 -14.65
CA PHE A 4 13.20 0.18 -15.38
C PHE A 4 11.83 -0.20 -15.91
N THR A 5 11.00 0.79 -16.09
CA THR A 5 9.68 0.66 -16.72
C THR A 5 9.61 1.58 -17.94
N VAL A 6 9.26 1.01 -19.08
CA VAL A 6 8.95 1.79 -20.29
C VAL A 6 7.45 1.76 -20.50
N VAL A 7 6.82 2.92 -20.65
CA VAL A 7 5.38 3.06 -20.89
C VAL A 7 5.17 3.72 -22.24
N ALA A 8 4.31 3.16 -23.07
CA ALA A 8 3.95 3.70 -24.38
C ALA A 8 2.46 3.46 -24.68
N ASN A 9 1.89 4.25 -25.60
CA ASN A 9 0.52 4.07 -26.06
C ASN A 9 0.46 2.99 -27.17
N THR A 10 0.73 1.74 -26.77
CA THR A 10 0.76 0.55 -27.64
C THR A 10 -0.21 -0.52 -27.11
N SER A 11 -0.37 -1.62 -27.83
CA SER A 11 -1.19 -2.76 -27.38
C SER A 11 -0.65 -3.40 -26.08
N SER A 12 0.67 -3.38 -25.91
CA SER A 12 1.37 -3.94 -24.73
C SER A 12 1.49 -2.95 -23.56
N HIS A 13 1.34 -1.65 -23.82
CA HIS A 13 1.41 -0.51 -22.88
C HIS A 13 2.67 -0.38 -22.03
N VAL A 14 3.26 -1.48 -21.59
CA VAL A 14 4.40 -1.47 -20.67
C VAL A 14 5.41 -2.54 -20.97
N LEU A 15 6.69 -2.18 -20.87
CA LEU A 15 7.82 -3.10 -20.91
C LEU A 15 8.63 -2.95 -19.62
N TYR A 16 8.86 -4.06 -18.93
CA TYR A 16 9.73 -4.12 -17.78
C TYR A 16 11.12 -4.60 -18.17
N LEU A 17 12.13 -3.85 -17.76
CA LEU A 17 13.53 -4.13 -18.02
C LEU A 17 14.28 -4.38 -16.72
N ASP A 18 14.89 -5.54 -16.62
CA ASP A 18 15.80 -5.91 -15.54
C ASP A 18 17.22 -5.97 -16.13
N ILE A 19 18.02 -4.91 -15.91
CA ILE A 19 19.34 -4.79 -16.51
C ILE A 19 20.41 -5.09 -15.44
N GLY A 20 21.14 -6.17 -15.63
CA GLY A 20 22.19 -6.64 -14.70
C GLY A 20 23.55 -6.00 -14.91
N ASN A 21 23.81 -5.44 -16.09
CA ASN A 21 25.13 -4.97 -16.50
C ASN A 21 25.16 -3.43 -16.61
N ILE A 22 26.13 -2.79 -15.96
CA ILE A 22 26.33 -1.33 -16.01
C ILE A 22 26.60 -0.82 -17.44
N ALA A 23 27.30 -1.61 -18.27
CA ALA A 23 27.52 -1.26 -19.67
C ALA A 23 26.23 -1.27 -20.48
N ALA A 24 25.31 -2.21 -20.19
CA ALA A 24 23.98 -2.26 -20.81
C ALA A 24 23.11 -1.06 -20.37
N ILE A 25 23.22 -0.63 -19.13
CA ILE A 25 22.52 0.58 -18.64
C ILE A 25 22.99 1.83 -19.39
N LYS A 26 24.31 1.99 -19.57
CA LYS A 26 24.88 3.12 -20.32
C LYS A 26 24.42 3.10 -21.77
N LEU A 27 24.56 1.96 -22.45
CA LEU A 27 24.10 1.79 -23.83
C LEU A 27 22.60 2.06 -23.96
N PHE A 28 21.81 1.63 -23.00
CA PHE A 28 20.38 1.87 -22.99
C PHE A 28 20.04 3.34 -22.74
N ALA A 29 20.75 4.00 -21.83
CA ALA A 29 20.62 5.44 -21.61
C ALA A 29 21.00 6.25 -22.86
N GLU A 30 22.05 5.86 -23.58
CA GLU A 30 22.46 6.44 -24.86
C GLU A 30 21.44 6.18 -25.97
N LEU A 31 20.78 5.00 -25.98
CA LEU A 31 19.73 4.63 -26.90
C LEU A 31 18.48 5.49 -26.72
N ILE A 32 18.20 5.86 -25.48
CA ILE A 32 17.02 6.62 -25.08
C ILE A 32 17.26 8.12 -25.17
N ASN A 33 18.43 8.57 -24.79
CA ASN A 33 18.61 9.97 -24.37
C ASN A 33 19.64 10.77 -25.12
N GLY A 34 20.07 10.49 -26.23
CA GLY A 34 20.94 11.43 -26.99
C GLY A 34 21.27 12.81 -26.36
N ASN A 35 21.23 13.01 -25.04
CA ASN A 35 21.56 14.20 -24.23
C ASN A 35 20.44 14.88 -23.40
N SER A 36 19.27 14.29 -23.16
CA SER A 36 18.26 14.94 -22.31
C SER A 36 18.04 14.22 -20.98
N ASN A 37 17.87 14.99 -19.88
CA ASN A 37 17.45 14.51 -18.58
C ASN A 37 15.92 14.26 -18.49
N GLU A 38 15.25 14.13 -19.62
CA GLU A 38 13.80 14.03 -19.70
C GLU A 38 13.38 12.55 -19.63
N CYS A 39 12.32 12.26 -18.88
CA CYS A 39 11.71 10.94 -18.83
C CYS A 39 10.78 10.65 -20.02
N ILE A 40 10.36 11.71 -20.75
CA ILE A 40 9.49 11.63 -21.95
C ILE A 40 10.37 11.68 -23.19
N ILE A 41 10.31 10.64 -24.00
CA ILE A 41 11.22 10.44 -25.13
C ILE A 41 10.42 10.27 -26.40
N LYS A 42 10.82 11.01 -27.46
CA LYS A 42 10.24 10.86 -28.79
C LYS A 42 10.84 9.65 -29.48
N HIS A 43 9.99 8.73 -29.92
CA HIS A 43 10.45 7.53 -30.58
C HIS A 43 11.04 7.82 -31.96
N LEU A 44 12.27 7.41 -32.13
CA LEU A 44 12.95 7.42 -33.43
C LEU A 44 12.47 6.24 -34.28
N GLN A 45 12.63 6.34 -35.59
CA GLN A 45 12.24 5.28 -36.51
C GLN A 45 12.94 3.95 -36.16
N THR A 46 12.17 2.91 -35.80
CA THR A 46 12.69 1.57 -35.45
C THR A 46 13.42 0.88 -36.60
N ALA A 47 13.16 1.32 -37.84
CA ALA A 47 13.85 0.84 -39.06
C ALA A 47 15.21 1.52 -39.25
N SER A 48 15.58 2.57 -38.49
CA SER A 48 16.86 3.25 -38.64
C SER A 48 18.02 2.28 -38.37
N LEU A 49 19.10 2.42 -39.12
CA LEU A 49 20.30 1.62 -38.96
C LEU A 49 20.85 1.76 -37.55
N GLU A 50 20.86 2.98 -37.05
CA GLU A 50 21.33 3.33 -35.71
C GLU A 50 20.56 2.61 -34.59
N PHE A 51 19.24 2.52 -34.67
CA PHE A 51 18.43 1.80 -33.68
C PHE A 51 18.72 0.28 -33.72
N LYS A 52 18.88 -0.29 -34.93
CA LYS A 52 19.21 -1.70 -35.09
C LYS A 52 20.61 -2.06 -34.59
N GLU A 53 21.59 -1.23 -34.83
CA GLU A 53 22.97 -1.43 -34.35
C GLU A 53 23.03 -1.37 -32.81
N ARG A 54 22.30 -0.43 -32.18
CA ARG A 54 22.22 -0.31 -30.75
C ARG A 54 21.53 -1.51 -30.11
N LEU A 55 20.43 -2.02 -30.69
CA LEU A 55 19.80 -3.26 -30.26
C LEU A 55 20.71 -4.47 -30.36
N GLN A 56 21.53 -4.56 -31.44
CA GLN A 56 22.52 -5.65 -31.60
C GLN A 56 23.62 -5.58 -30.53
N LEU A 57 24.03 -4.37 -30.11
CA LEU A 57 24.99 -4.21 -29.04
C LEU A 57 24.42 -4.70 -27.70
N LEU A 58 23.15 -4.45 -27.42
CA LEU A 58 22.46 -4.97 -26.23
C LEU A 58 22.35 -6.50 -26.26
N ASP A 59 22.09 -7.09 -27.43
CA ASP A 59 22.05 -8.55 -27.63
C ASP A 59 23.38 -9.21 -27.30
N LYS A 60 24.49 -8.62 -27.75
CA LYS A 60 25.85 -9.09 -27.47
C LYS A 60 26.21 -9.07 -25.98
N ILE A 61 25.53 -8.28 -25.18
CA ILE A 61 25.73 -8.18 -23.73
C ILE A 61 24.84 -9.20 -22.97
N GLY A 62 24.01 -9.97 -23.69
CA GLY A 62 23.16 -11.03 -23.09
C GLY A 62 21.80 -10.54 -22.55
N GLU A 63 21.38 -9.35 -22.93
CA GLU A 63 20.04 -8.83 -22.57
C GLU A 63 18.95 -9.44 -23.47
N ARG A 64 17.72 -9.57 -22.94
CA ARG A 64 16.58 -10.15 -23.69
C ARG A 64 16.01 -9.17 -24.73
N VAL A 65 16.77 -8.92 -25.79
CA VAL A 65 16.48 -7.91 -26.81
C VAL A 65 15.20 -8.19 -27.61
N TYR A 66 14.76 -9.45 -27.71
CA TYR A 66 13.56 -9.81 -28.50
C TYR A 66 12.30 -9.08 -28.00
N LYS A 67 12.06 -9.05 -26.67
CA LYS A 67 10.91 -8.35 -26.10
C LYS A 67 10.99 -6.85 -26.28
N MET A 68 12.18 -6.28 -26.15
CA MET A 68 12.42 -4.86 -26.40
C MET A 68 12.12 -4.51 -27.86
N LYS A 69 12.65 -5.28 -28.82
CA LYS A 69 12.41 -5.08 -30.23
C LYS A 69 10.93 -5.17 -30.58
N GLN A 70 10.22 -6.15 -30.04
CA GLN A 70 8.77 -6.28 -30.24
C GLN A 70 8.03 -5.04 -29.71
N PHE A 71 8.30 -4.62 -28.50
CA PHE A 71 7.65 -3.48 -27.86
C PHE A 71 7.89 -2.17 -28.62
N PHE A 72 9.15 -1.86 -28.96
CA PHE A 72 9.48 -0.64 -29.69
C PHE A 72 8.96 -0.64 -31.13
N ASN A 73 8.78 -1.81 -31.74
CA ASN A 73 8.13 -1.89 -33.07
C ASN A 73 6.65 -1.53 -33.05
N GLU A 74 5.98 -1.65 -31.89
CA GLU A 74 4.59 -1.25 -31.73
C GLU A 74 4.42 0.27 -31.58
N ILE A 75 5.49 1.01 -31.25
CA ILE A 75 5.44 2.46 -31.09
C ILE A 75 5.60 3.12 -32.47
N PRO A 76 4.59 3.86 -32.98
CA PRO A 76 4.72 4.59 -34.21
C PRO A 76 5.84 5.63 -34.15
N THR A 77 6.54 5.81 -35.27
CA THR A 77 7.59 6.81 -35.40
C THR A 77 7.03 8.20 -35.07
N GLY A 78 7.72 8.94 -34.23
CA GLY A 78 7.34 10.30 -33.82
C GLY A 78 6.42 10.38 -32.62
N GLN A 79 5.84 9.27 -32.16
CA GLN A 79 5.12 9.23 -30.86
C GLN A 79 6.11 9.15 -29.70
N HIS A 80 5.62 9.48 -28.51
CA HIS A 80 6.43 9.51 -27.30
C HIS A 80 6.24 8.24 -26.46
N TYR A 81 7.22 7.91 -25.66
CA TYR A 81 7.16 6.93 -24.60
C TYR A 81 7.84 7.48 -23.35
N LEU A 82 7.46 6.94 -22.18
CA LEU A 82 8.07 7.25 -20.90
C LEU A 82 9.08 6.18 -20.52
N PHE A 83 10.25 6.61 -20.07
CA PHE A 83 11.26 5.75 -19.46
C PHE A 83 11.44 6.15 -17.99
N LEU A 84 11.12 5.22 -17.10
CA LEU A 84 11.07 5.48 -15.67
C LEU A 84 12.01 4.55 -14.90
N PRO A 85 12.76 5.08 -13.94
CA PRO A 85 13.58 4.26 -13.03
C PRO A 85 12.67 3.44 -12.12
N GLY A 86 13.07 2.19 -11.88
CA GLY A 86 12.32 1.26 -11.05
C GLY A 86 11.22 0.51 -11.81
N ARG A 87 10.61 -0.44 -11.12
CA ARG A 87 9.52 -1.26 -11.65
C ARG A 87 8.19 -0.72 -11.15
N ILE A 88 7.37 -0.20 -12.06
CA ILE A 88 6.03 0.32 -11.76
C ILE A 88 5.02 -0.76 -12.10
N GLU A 89 4.48 -1.42 -11.09
CA GLU A 89 3.47 -2.47 -11.24
C GLU A 89 2.03 -1.94 -11.11
N ASP A 90 1.88 -0.70 -10.65
CA ASP A 90 0.58 -0.04 -10.53
C ASP A 90 -0.02 0.23 -11.91
N GLN A 91 -1.02 -0.55 -12.27
CA GLN A 91 -1.68 -0.47 -13.57
C GLN A 91 -2.43 0.85 -13.76
N ILE A 92 -2.92 1.48 -12.69
CA ILE A 92 -3.57 2.80 -12.77
C ILE A 92 -2.53 3.87 -13.12
N GLN A 93 -1.35 3.79 -12.54
CA GLN A 93 -0.27 4.71 -12.84
C GLN A 93 0.22 4.54 -14.29
N ILE A 94 0.35 3.30 -14.77
CA ILE A 94 0.68 3.00 -16.17
C ILE A 94 -0.40 3.56 -17.10
N TYR A 95 -1.68 3.38 -16.79
CA TYR A 95 -2.78 3.95 -17.55
C TYR A 95 -2.71 5.48 -17.61
N LEU A 96 -2.50 6.15 -16.47
CA LEU A 96 -2.39 7.61 -16.43
C LEU A 96 -1.25 8.12 -17.30
N TYR A 97 -0.11 7.45 -17.28
CA TYR A 97 1.02 7.77 -18.15
C TYR A 97 0.69 7.54 -19.61
N THR A 98 0.08 6.41 -19.95
CA THR A 98 -0.33 6.10 -21.33
C THR A 98 -1.35 7.12 -21.85
N LYS A 99 -2.29 7.54 -20.99
CA LYS A 99 -3.27 8.58 -21.32
C LYS A 99 -2.60 9.95 -21.55
N GLN A 100 -1.61 10.31 -20.74
CA GLN A 100 -0.84 11.53 -20.93
C GLN A 100 -0.06 11.50 -22.27
N LEU A 101 0.54 10.36 -22.61
CA LEU A 101 1.22 10.17 -23.90
C LEU A 101 0.24 10.28 -25.06
N SER A 102 -0.94 9.67 -24.95
CA SER A 102 -2.00 9.75 -25.96
C SER A 102 -2.42 11.20 -26.21
N LEU A 103 -2.55 12.01 -25.15
CA LEU A 103 -2.87 13.43 -25.26
C LEU A 103 -1.71 14.24 -25.87
N LEU A 104 -0.47 13.93 -25.46
CA LEU A 104 0.73 14.58 -25.98
C LEU A 104 0.90 14.35 -27.47
N ASP A 105 0.65 13.14 -27.94
CA ASP A 105 0.79 12.74 -29.32
C ASP A 105 -0.45 13.05 -30.17
N ASN A 106 -1.52 13.54 -29.54
CA ASN A 106 -2.82 13.77 -30.16
C ASN A 106 -3.34 12.54 -30.93
N VAL A 107 -3.21 11.36 -30.34
CA VAL A 107 -3.66 10.07 -30.90
C VAL A 107 -4.66 9.42 -29.94
N PRO A 108 -5.60 8.60 -30.45
CA PRO A 108 -6.50 7.85 -29.59
C PRO A 108 -5.72 6.95 -28.63
N LEU A 109 -6.18 6.87 -27.38
CA LEU A 109 -5.66 5.91 -26.42
C LEU A 109 -5.92 4.50 -26.97
N GLN A 110 -4.85 3.68 -27.10
CA GLN A 110 -4.99 2.29 -27.48
C GLN A 110 -5.81 1.53 -26.42
N SER A 111 -6.65 0.61 -26.86
CA SER A 111 -7.58 -0.11 -26.01
C SER A 111 -6.83 -0.82 -24.88
N PHE A 112 -6.84 -0.20 -23.76
CA PHE A 112 -6.35 -0.76 -22.52
C PHE A 112 -7.52 -1.52 -21.90
N ASN A 113 -7.32 -2.74 -21.47
CA ASN A 113 -8.33 -3.42 -20.64
C ASN A 113 -8.68 -2.62 -19.37
N LEU A 114 -7.88 -1.60 -19.06
CA LEU A 114 -8.11 -0.52 -18.11
C LEU A 114 -9.11 0.55 -18.59
N GLU A 115 -9.51 0.64 -19.84
CA GLU A 115 -10.58 1.59 -20.21
C GLU A 115 -11.91 1.20 -19.54
N ARG A 116 -12.22 -0.07 -19.44
CA ARG A 116 -13.34 -0.55 -18.61
C ARG A 116 -13.12 -0.31 -17.11
N LEU A 117 -11.91 -0.26 -16.68
CA LEU A 117 -11.40 -0.09 -15.34
C LEU A 117 -11.51 1.35 -14.87
N SER A 118 -10.88 2.24 -15.62
CA SER A 118 -10.88 3.66 -15.34
C SER A 118 -12.26 4.25 -15.54
N SER A 119 -13.05 3.78 -16.54
CA SER A 119 -14.41 4.26 -16.73
C SER A 119 -15.25 4.00 -15.48
N PHE A 120 -15.25 2.78 -14.93
CA PHE A 120 -16.02 2.52 -13.72
C PHE A 120 -15.66 3.43 -12.56
N LEU A 121 -14.34 3.63 -12.30
CA LEU A 121 -13.91 4.53 -11.22
C LEU A 121 -14.17 5.99 -11.58
N TYR A 122 -13.69 6.44 -12.72
CA TYR A 122 -13.76 7.86 -13.07
C TYR A 122 -15.14 8.32 -13.50
N ASP A 123 -15.98 7.45 -14.05
CA ASP A 123 -17.36 7.82 -14.39
C ASP A 123 -18.21 7.91 -13.11
N HIS A 124 -17.98 7.03 -12.14
CA HIS A 124 -18.82 6.95 -10.96
C HIS A 124 -18.24 7.63 -9.72
N TYR A 125 -16.90 7.81 -9.64
CA TYR A 125 -16.23 8.27 -8.42
C TYR A 125 -15.26 9.42 -8.64
N GLU A 126 -15.22 10.35 -7.71
CA GLU A 126 -14.08 11.23 -7.46
C GLU A 126 -13.07 10.45 -6.63
N VAL A 127 -11.85 10.31 -7.16
CA VAL A 127 -10.76 9.58 -6.50
C VAL A 127 -9.81 10.56 -5.84
N ARG A 128 -9.53 10.38 -4.56
CA ARG A 128 -8.58 11.14 -3.77
C ARG A 128 -7.55 10.23 -3.17
N VAL A 129 -6.28 10.49 -3.43
CA VAL A 129 -5.17 9.70 -2.89
C VAL A 129 -4.38 10.56 -1.91
N PHE A 130 -4.11 10.00 -0.75
CA PHE A 130 -3.33 10.62 0.32
C PHE A 130 -2.13 9.74 0.61
N ASN A 131 -0.94 10.26 0.34
CA ASN A 131 0.31 9.60 0.67
C ASN A 131 0.90 10.26 1.94
N SER A 132 1.28 9.45 2.91
CA SER A 132 1.85 9.94 4.17
C SER A 132 3.28 10.47 4.06
N GLU A 133 3.92 10.35 2.91
CA GLU A 133 5.18 11.02 2.60
C GLU A 133 5.00 12.53 2.44
N GLU A 134 3.82 12.95 1.99
CA GLU A 134 3.47 14.35 1.83
C GLU A 134 3.02 14.96 3.16
N ARG A 135 3.42 16.19 3.43
CA ARG A 135 2.95 16.92 4.61
C ARG A 135 1.65 17.66 4.32
N ILE A 136 0.55 16.98 4.59
CA ILE A 136 -0.80 17.51 4.36
C ILE A 136 -1.48 17.78 5.71
N ASN A 137 -1.97 19.01 5.89
CA ASN A 137 -2.73 19.40 7.05
C ASN A 137 -4.20 19.58 6.66
N ILE A 138 -5.08 18.74 7.23
CA ILE A 138 -6.50 18.69 6.90
C ILE A 138 -7.29 19.47 7.96
N GLY A 139 -8.26 20.27 7.50
CA GLY A 139 -9.17 21.04 8.34
C GLY A 139 -8.68 22.47 8.64
N GLU A 140 -9.41 23.16 9.52
CA GLU A 140 -9.24 24.57 9.84
C GLU A 140 -7.85 24.87 10.45
N TYR A 141 -7.21 25.90 9.92
CA TYR A 141 -5.88 26.32 10.39
C TYR A 141 -5.95 27.01 11.75
N GLU A 142 -6.89 27.92 11.91
CA GLU A 142 -7.04 28.75 13.10
C GLU A 142 -7.67 27.94 14.25
N LYS A 143 -6.93 27.76 15.34
CA LYS A 143 -7.37 26.91 16.47
C LYS A 143 -8.69 27.32 17.08
N SER A 144 -8.96 28.62 17.16
CA SER A 144 -10.19 29.18 17.74
C SER A 144 -11.45 28.83 16.93
N LYS A 145 -11.29 28.56 15.64
CA LYS A 145 -12.39 28.21 14.71
C LYS A 145 -12.59 26.70 14.56
N ARG A 146 -11.70 25.89 15.13
CA ARG A 146 -11.79 24.43 14.99
C ARG A 146 -12.99 23.87 15.70
N VAL A 147 -13.70 23.01 15.01
CA VAL A 147 -14.73 22.13 15.56
C VAL A 147 -14.25 20.70 15.42
N CYS A 148 -14.25 19.94 16.50
CA CYS A 148 -13.84 18.55 16.44
C CYS A 148 -14.81 17.74 15.58
N ARG A 149 -14.32 17.13 14.51
CA ARG A 149 -15.16 16.36 13.56
C ARG A 149 -15.76 15.09 14.15
N PHE A 150 -15.26 14.64 15.31
CA PHE A 150 -15.72 13.42 15.97
C PHE A 150 -16.66 13.69 17.15
N CYS A 151 -16.45 14.71 17.97
CA CYS A 151 -17.32 15.03 19.08
C CYS A 151 -18.12 16.31 18.92
N GLY A 152 -17.90 17.07 17.85
CA GLY A 152 -18.62 18.33 17.57
C GLY A 152 -18.28 19.49 18.50
N ARG A 153 -17.38 19.32 19.48
CA ARG A 153 -16.99 20.37 20.42
C ARG A 153 -15.94 21.30 19.80
N SER A 154 -16.02 22.58 20.22
CA SER A 154 -15.05 23.65 19.89
C SER A 154 -14.47 24.24 21.17
N MET A 155 -13.51 25.15 21.05
CA MET A 155 -13.01 25.91 22.19
C MET A 155 -14.14 26.74 22.84
N PRO A 156 -14.19 26.90 24.19
CA PRO A 156 -13.23 26.35 25.15
C PRO A 156 -13.47 24.88 25.55
N ASN A 157 -14.57 24.24 25.09
CA ASN A 157 -14.99 22.89 25.48
C ASN A 157 -14.18 21.76 24.81
N ALA A 158 -13.28 22.08 23.91
CA ALA A 158 -12.33 21.18 23.32
C ALA A 158 -10.98 21.85 23.15
N ILE A 159 -9.91 21.08 23.31
CA ILE A 159 -8.52 21.55 23.19
C ILE A 159 -7.89 20.90 21.96
N PHE A 160 -7.07 21.67 21.23
CA PHE A 160 -6.38 21.25 19.99
C PHE A 160 -4.88 21.56 20.09
N LYS A 161 -4.23 21.09 21.18
CA LYS A 161 -2.79 21.29 21.40
C LYS A 161 -1.97 20.18 20.75
N GLN A 162 -2.45 18.96 20.84
CA GLN A 162 -1.77 17.80 20.29
C GLN A 162 -1.90 17.78 18.76
N LYS A 163 -0.91 17.14 18.13
CA LYS A 163 -0.89 16.88 16.70
C LYS A 163 -1.60 15.55 16.47
N ALA A 164 -2.86 15.60 16.05
CA ALA A 164 -3.59 14.39 15.70
C ALA A 164 -3.24 13.93 14.28
N HIS A 165 -2.78 12.70 14.15
CA HIS A 165 -2.47 12.10 12.86
C HIS A 165 -3.74 11.54 12.20
N ALA A 166 -3.99 11.87 10.92
CA ALA A 166 -5.16 11.39 10.20
C ALA A 166 -5.16 9.85 10.04
N ILE A 167 -3.97 9.28 9.79
CA ILE A 167 -3.67 7.86 9.92
C ILE A 167 -2.67 7.74 11.08
N SER A 168 -2.77 6.71 11.91
CA SER A 168 -1.94 6.58 13.10
C SER A 168 -0.43 6.64 12.79
N GLU A 169 0.32 7.39 13.61
CA GLU A 169 1.78 7.48 13.52
C GLU A 169 2.45 6.12 13.73
N SER A 170 1.84 5.24 14.52
CA SER A 170 2.32 3.88 14.76
C SER A 170 2.38 3.02 13.50
N LEU A 171 1.64 3.38 12.46
CA LEU A 171 1.63 2.73 11.16
C LEU A 171 2.63 3.35 10.15
N GLY A 172 3.44 4.31 10.59
CA GLY A 172 4.44 4.99 9.78
C GLY A 172 3.99 6.32 9.17
N ASN A 173 2.78 6.79 9.45
CA ASN A 173 2.34 8.10 8.97
C ASN A 173 3.03 9.23 9.74
N LYS A 174 3.69 10.15 9.03
CA LYS A 174 4.33 11.34 9.60
C LYS A 174 3.75 12.65 9.04
N GLY A 175 3.14 12.61 7.86
CA GLY A 175 2.75 13.77 7.08
C GLY A 175 1.27 14.15 7.17
N LEU A 176 0.35 13.18 7.23
CA LEU A 176 -1.08 13.43 7.19
C LEU A 176 -1.62 13.82 8.57
N ILE A 177 -2.00 15.09 8.76
CA ILE A 177 -2.41 15.65 10.04
C ILE A 177 -3.85 16.14 9.97
N CYS A 178 -4.70 15.68 10.89
CA CYS A 178 -6.06 16.18 11.09
C CYS A 178 -6.07 17.27 12.18
N ARG A 179 -6.28 18.53 11.77
CA ARG A 179 -6.30 19.66 12.69
C ARG A 179 -7.59 19.78 13.51
N GLU A 180 -8.64 19.12 13.05
CA GLU A 180 -9.99 19.14 13.64
C GLU A 180 -10.32 17.87 14.41
N GLU A 181 -9.32 17.27 15.01
CA GLU A 181 -9.46 16.22 16.02
C GLU A 181 -8.94 16.76 17.35
N CYS A 182 -9.81 16.87 18.36
CA CYS A 182 -9.44 17.41 19.67
C CYS A 182 -8.62 16.41 20.48
N ASP A 183 -7.90 16.92 21.49
CA ASP A 183 -6.98 16.13 22.31
C ASP A 183 -7.68 14.95 22.99
N ASP A 184 -8.92 15.14 23.47
CA ASP A 184 -9.72 14.07 24.12
C ASP A 184 -10.05 12.94 23.12
N CYS A 185 -10.49 13.29 21.90
CA CYS A 185 -10.80 12.30 20.86
C CYS A 185 -9.55 11.57 20.42
N ASN A 186 -8.45 12.31 20.18
CA ASN A 186 -7.15 11.74 19.79
C ASN A 186 -6.65 10.75 20.86
N GLN A 187 -6.69 11.12 22.14
CA GLN A 187 -6.28 10.24 23.24
C GLN A 187 -7.17 9.00 23.32
N ARG A 188 -8.50 9.16 23.24
CA ARG A 188 -9.44 8.04 23.29
C ARG A 188 -9.22 7.07 22.14
N PHE A 189 -9.08 7.54 20.89
CA PHE A 189 -8.84 6.67 19.75
C PHE A 189 -7.51 5.94 19.84
N ASN A 190 -6.45 6.62 20.31
CA ASN A 190 -5.15 5.99 20.55
C ASN A 190 -5.21 4.85 21.57
N GLN A 191 -6.07 4.97 22.60
CA GLN A 191 -6.23 3.96 23.66
C GLN A 191 -7.20 2.83 23.30
N THR A 192 -7.96 2.96 22.21
CA THR A 192 -9.00 2.02 21.82
C THR A 192 -8.76 1.49 20.40
N ILE A 193 -9.42 2.08 19.41
CA ILE A 193 -9.47 1.56 18.03
C ILE A 193 -8.11 1.56 17.32
N GLU A 194 -7.25 2.55 17.55
CA GLU A 194 -5.93 2.61 16.93
C GLU A 194 -4.95 1.60 17.53
N GLN A 195 -5.11 1.29 18.80
CA GLN A 195 -4.30 0.28 19.47
C GLN A 195 -4.53 -1.11 18.84
N ASP A 196 -5.78 -1.45 18.55
CA ASP A 196 -6.12 -2.74 17.93
C ASP A 196 -5.60 -2.85 16.50
N VAL A 197 -5.65 -1.76 15.73
CA VAL A 197 -5.02 -1.70 14.39
C VAL A 197 -3.51 -1.89 14.50
N THR A 198 -2.85 -1.17 15.42
CA THR A 198 -1.39 -1.29 15.61
C THR A 198 -0.99 -2.71 15.98
N ARG A 199 -1.74 -3.36 16.88
CA ARG A 199 -1.50 -4.76 17.27
C ARG A 199 -1.70 -5.72 16.11
N PHE A 200 -2.78 -5.55 15.34
CA PHE A 200 -3.07 -6.41 14.19
C PHE A 200 -1.95 -6.36 13.15
N PHE A 201 -1.42 -5.16 12.86
CA PHE A 201 -0.36 -4.99 11.86
C PHE A 201 1.05 -5.13 12.42
N GLN A 202 1.24 -5.30 13.73
CA GLN A 202 2.56 -5.25 14.38
C GLN A 202 3.61 -6.13 13.71
N PHE A 203 3.26 -7.37 13.37
CA PHE A 203 4.19 -8.28 12.69
C PHE A 203 4.62 -7.75 11.31
N PHE A 204 3.67 -7.28 10.53
CA PHE A 204 3.92 -6.75 9.18
C PHE A 204 4.72 -5.43 9.22
N LEU A 205 4.46 -4.58 10.22
CA LEU A 205 5.24 -3.37 10.44
C LEU A 205 6.71 -3.68 10.75
N ILE A 206 6.96 -4.74 11.53
CA ILE A 206 8.31 -5.22 11.83
C ILE A 206 8.97 -5.73 10.54
N LEU A 207 8.30 -6.59 9.77
CA LEU A 207 8.84 -7.16 8.53
C LEU A 207 9.24 -6.08 7.52
N ASN A 208 8.49 -4.99 7.47
CA ASN A 208 8.71 -3.89 6.53
C ASN A 208 9.52 -2.72 7.11
N GLY A 209 10.14 -2.89 8.29
CA GLY A 209 11.00 -1.87 8.89
C GLY A 209 10.29 -0.56 9.29
N VAL A 210 8.95 -0.59 9.41
CA VAL A 210 8.16 0.60 9.73
C VAL A 210 8.42 1.05 11.16
N LYS A 211 8.83 2.32 11.32
CA LYS A 211 9.09 2.93 12.62
C LYS A 211 7.92 3.81 13.06
N GLY A 212 7.40 3.52 14.24
CA GLY A 212 6.47 4.40 14.94
C GLY A 212 7.20 5.50 15.73
N LYS A 213 6.44 6.22 16.57
CA LYS A 213 6.96 7.29 17.45
C LYS A 213 8.10 6.82 18.36
N ASN A 214 8.04 5.59 18.86
CA ASN A 214 9.00 5.02 19.80
C ASN A 214 10.06 4.13 19.13
N GLY A 215 10.27 4.26 17.83
CA GLY A 215 11.20 3.45 17.04
C GLY A 215 10.59 2.20 16.44
N SER A 216 11.42 1.18 16.18
CA SER A 216 10.95 -0.08 15.59
C SER A 216 10.16 -0.89 16.61
N PRO A 217 8.96 -1.39 16.23
CA PRO A 217 8.18 -2.23 17.13
C PRO A 217 8.89 -3.58 17.38
N THR A 218 8.59 -4.19 18.52
CA THR A 218 9.06 -5.53 18.88
C THR A 218 7.86 -6.42 19.18
N LEU A 219 7.81 -7.60 18.57
CA LEU A 219 6.82 -8.62 18.87
C LEU A 219 7.44 -9.67 19.80
N GLN A 220 6.74 -9.99 20.87
CA GLN A 220 7.17 -10.97 21.88
C GLN A 220 6.35 -12.24 21.75
N GLY A 221 7.03 -13.38 21.70
CA GLY A 221 6.45 -14.74 21.74
C GLY A 221 6.95 -15.53 22.93
N ASN A 222 6.61 -16.80 22.98
CA ASN A 222 7.09 -17.74 24.01
C ASN A 222 8.55 -18.11 23.70
N GLY A 223 9.50 -17.44 24.37
CA GLY A 223 10.92 -17.73 24.20
C GLY A 223 11.59 -17.05 22.99
N ILE A 224 10.81 -16.32 22.18
CA ILE A 224 11.34 -15.62 21.01
C ILE A 224 10.83 -14.18 20.95
N SER A 225 11.64 -13.28 20.44
CA SER A 225 11.19 -11.93 20.08
C SER A 225 11.74 -11.54 18.71
N ILE A 226 10.95 -10.76 17.96
CA ILE A 226 11.32 -10.25 16.65
C ILE A 226 11.24 -8.72 16.62
N THR A 227 12.25 -8.08 16.07
CA THR A 227 12.29 -6.63 15.82
C THR A 227 13.07 -6.36 14.54
N ASN A 228 12.80 -5.24 13.89
CA ASN A 228 13.64 -4.75 12.79
C ASN A 228 14.62 -3.74 13.36
N ASN A 229 15.93 -3.96 13.13
CA ASN A 229 16.98 -3.01 13.53
C ASN A 229 17.70 -2.47 12.30
N PRO A 230 17.27 -1.31 11.78
CA PRO A 230 17.91 -0.69 10.61
C PRO A 230 19.33 -0.17 10.87
N SER A 231 19.76 -0.11 12.14
CA SER A 231 21.15 0.31 12.48
C SER A 231 22.17 -0.82 12.33
N SER A 232 21.74 -2.07 12.37
CA SER A 232 22.58 -3.22 12.01
C SER A 232 22.56 -3.39 10.49
N ARG A 233 23.24 -2.50 9.77
CA ARG A 233 23.53 -2.71 8.35
C ARG A 233 24.38 -3.96 8.24
N SER A 234 23.76 -5.07 7.85
CA SER A 234 24.54 -6.21 7.43
C SER A 234 25.38 -5.78 6.22
N THR A 235 26.51 -6.42 6.03
CA THR A 235 27.37 -6.30 4.83
C THR A 235 26.57 -6.49 3.51
N LEU A 236 25.32 -6.93 3.59
CA LEU A 236 24.39 -7.16 2.48
C LEU A 236 23.50 -5.95 2.13
N GLY A 237 23.62 -4.80 2.82
CA GLY A 237 22.90 -3.55 2.47
C GLY A 237 21.39 -3.57 2.59
N ARG A 238 20.80 -4.55 3.30
CA ARG A 238 19.34 -4.70 3.52
C ARG A 238 19.00 -4.52 5.00
N ASP A 239 17.79 -4.06 5.27
CA ASP A 239 17.25 -4.04 6.62
C ASP A 239 17.26 -5.43 7.23
N THR A 240 17.83 -5.55 8.44
CA THR A 240 18.05 -6.83 9.10
C THR A 240 16.96 -7.06 10.14
N LEU A 241 16.24 -8.16 10.02
CA LEU A 241 15.34 -8.64 11.06
C LEU A 241 16.18 -9.32 12.15
N VAL A 242 16.00 -8.85 13.38
CA VAL A 242 16.67 -9.42 14.55
C VAL A 242 15.70 -10.33 15.28
N LEU A 243 16.04 -11.62 15.32
CA LEU A 243 15.37 -12.61 16.15
C LEU A 243 16.20 -12.86 17.39
N LYS A 244 15.60 -12.69 18.57
CA LYS A 244 16.22 -13.05 19.84
C LYS A 244 15.50 -14.27 20.40
N VAL A 245 16.23 -15.36 20.63
CA VAL A 245 15.74 -16.59 21.23
C VAL A 245 16.31 -16.67 22.63
N LYS A 246 15.45 -16.92 23.65
CA LYS A 246 15.86 -16.91 25.06
C LYS A 246 16.77 -18.08 25.42
N THR A 247 16.51 -19.22 24.84
CA THR A 247 17.24 -20.45 25.12
C THR A 247 17.52 -21.14 23.81
N MET A 248 18.77 -21.32 23.45
CA MET A 248 19.18 -22.03 22.23
C MET A 248 19.61 -23.46 22.58
N PRO A 249 19.43 -24.44 21.69
CA PRO A 249 19.97 -25.76 21.86
C PRO A 249 21.50 -25.73 21.83
N ASP A 250 22.12 -26.57 22.60
CA ASP A 250 23.59 -26.77 22.61
C ASP A 250 24.04 -27.59 21.41
N THR A 251 23.89 -27.05 20.23
CA THR A 251 24.26 -27.68 18.95
C THR A 251 24.89 -26.65 18.03
N ARG A 252 25.73 -27.15 17.11
CA ARG A 252 26.26 -26.35 15.98
C ARG A 252 25.62 -26.77 14.65
N ASP A 253 24.72 -27.73 14.67
CA ASP A 253 24.01 -28.16 13.47
C ASP A 253 22.95 -27.12 13.10
N ILE A 254 23.13 -26.51 11.93
CA ILE A 254 22.26 -25.46 11.40
C ILE A 254 20.86 -25.99 11.13
N GLN A 255 20.70 -27.26 10.77
CA GLN A 255 19.38 -27.85 10.53
C GLN A 255 18.61 -27.98 11.84
N GLU A 256 19.28 -28.43 12.91
CA GLU A 256 18.69 -28.49 14.25
C GLU A 256 18.35 -27.10 14.78
N ILE A 257 19.24 -26.12 14.61
CA ILE A 257 18.99 -24.72 14.97
C ILE A 257 17.81 -24.17 14.18
N THR A 258 17.77 -24.37 12.87
CA THR A 258 16.68 -23.92 11.99
C THR A 258 15.35 -24.51 12.42
N LYS A 259 15.31 -25.80 12.67
CA LYS A 259 14.11 -26.50 13.16
C LYS A 259 13.66 -25.95 14.51
N PHE A 260 14.58 -25.83 15.47
CA PHE A 260 14.29 -25.29 16.80
C PHE A 260 13.71 -23.87 16.73
N VAL A 261 14.33 -22.98 15.97
CA VAL A 261 13.84 -21.60 15.81
C VAL A 261 12.49 -21.56 15.11
N SER A 262 12.27 -22.41 14.10
CA SER A 262 10.97 -22.53 13.42
C SER A 262 9.88 -23.01 14.37
N ASP A 263 10.17 -24.01 15.21
CA ASP A 263 9.23 -24.54 16.21
C ASP A 263 8.88 -23.49 17.28
N GLN A 264 9.84 -22.61 17.64
CA GLN A 264 9.63 -21.49 18.57
C GLN A 264 8.95 -20.28 17.92
N PHE A 265 8.94 -20.19 16.58
CA PHE A 265 8.37 -19.07 15.86
C PHE A 265 6.84 -19.11 15.86
N SER A 266 6.27 -18.87 17.02
CA SER A 266 4.84 -18.82 17.25
C SER A 266 4.48 -17.61 18.12
N PHE A 267 3.67 -16.73 17.59
CA PHE A 267 3.15 -15.56 18.29
C PHE A 267 1.63 -15.68 18.37
N SER A 268 1.11 -16.02 19.54
CA SER A 268 -0.33 -16.19 19.77
C SER A 268 -0.95 -15.14 20.67
N ASN A 269 -0.13 -14.24 21.24
CA ASN A 269 -0.56 -13.27 22.24
C ASN A 269 -1.06 -11.93 21.68
N VAL A 270 -1.10 -11.80 20.35
CA VAL A 270 -1.60 -10.57 19.72
C VAL A 270 -3.12 -10.57 19.74
N LYS A 271 -3.69 -9.87 20.72
CA LYS A 271 -5.15 -9.77 20.90
C LYS A 271 -5.67 -8.45 20.36
N TYR A 272 -6.77 -8.49 19.63
CA TYR A 272 -7.44 -7.32 19.07
C TYR A 272 -8.95 -7.57 18.91
N VAL A 273 -9.73 -6.51 18.78
CA VAL A 273 -11.16 -6.58 18.46
C VAL A 273 -11.34 -6.21 16.97
N PRO A 274 -11.84 -7.13 16.12
CA PRO A 274 -11.97 -6.89 14.69
C PRO A 274 -12.78 -5.64 14.35
N GLN A 275 -13.90 -5.37 15.03
CA GLN A 275 -14.71 -4.20 14.77
C GLN A 275 -13.96 -2.89 15.04
N ASN A 276 -13.03 -2.86 15.99
CA ASN A 276 -12.19 -1.67 16.25
C ASN A 276 -11.29 -1.36 15.04
N ILE A 277 -10.82 -2.37 14.33
CA ILE A 277 -10.05 -2.15 13.08
C ILE A 277 -10.94 -1.45 12.05
N TYR A 278 -12.17 -1.90 11.86
CA TYR A 278 -13.08 -1.28 10.90
C TYR A 278 -13.44 0.16 11.29
N LYS A 279 -13.76 0.40 12.58
CA LYS A 279 -14.01 1.75 13.13
C LYS A 279 -12.81 2.66 12.87
N CYS A 280 -11.61 2.14 13.08
CA CYS A 280 -10.37 2.90 12.87
C CYS A 280 -10.13 3.23 11.39
N PHE A 281 -10.37 2.30 10.48
CA PHE A 281 -10.29 2.57 9.04
C PHE A 281 -11.28 3.66 8.62
N CYS A 282 -12.51 3.62 9.12
CA CYS A 282 -13.50 4.67 8.90
C CYS A 282 -13.06 6.01 9.52
N LYS A 283 -12.49 6.00 10.73
CA LYS A 283 -11.91 7.18 11.38
C LYS A 283 -10.85 7.82 10.49
N TYR A 284 -9.96 7.05 9.90
CA TYR A 284 -8.92 7.56 9.01
C TYR A 284 -9.50 8.24 7.77
N VAL A 285 -10.48 7.61 7.11
CA VAL A 285 -11.19 8.23 5.98
C VAL A 285 -11.81 9.56 6.38
N LEU A 286 -12.56 9.59 7.50
CA LEU A 286 -13.22 10.81 7.98
C LEU A 286 -12.23 11.88 8.43
N SER A 287 -11.02 11.49 8.86
CA SER A 287 -9.93 12.44 9.16
C SER A 287 -9.35 13.11 7.92
N LEU A 288 -9.45 12.45 6.76
CA LEU A 288 -8.89 12.92 5.48
C LEU A 288 -9.90 13.68 4.60
N LEU A 289 -11.21 13.49 4.83
CA LEU A 289 -12.26 14.14 4.05
C LEU A 289 -12.39 15.62 4.37
N ASP A 290 -12.81 16.42 3.37
CA ASP A 290 -13.21 17.80 3.58
C ASP A 290 -14.49 17.88 4.42
N ASN A 291 -14.62 18.94 5.22
CA ASN A 291 -15.76 19.16 6.13
C ASN A 291 -17.12 19.11 5.44
N LYS A 292 -17.21 19.54 4.17
CA LYS A 292 -18.46 19.48 3.40
C LYS A 292 -19.04 18.08 3.23
N TYR A 293 -18.22 17.04 3.32
CA TYR A 293 -18.66 15.65 3.21
C TYR A 293 -19.09 15.04 4.53
N LEU A 294 -18.58 15.53 5.69
CA LEU A 294 -18.82 14.94 7.01
C LEU A 294 -20.30 14.90 7.40
N GLN A 295 -21.12 15.84 6.90
CA GLN A 295 -22.56 15.86 7.14
C GLN A 295 -23.28 14.57 6.72
N TYR A 296 -22.73 13.84 5.74
CA TYR A 296 -23.30 12.59 5.25
C TYR A 296 -22.90 11.37 6.09
N PHE A 297 -21.96 11.52 7.02
CA PHE A 297 -21.38 10.45 7.84
C PHE A 297 -21.62 10.62 9.33
N LYS A 298 -22.63 11.40 9.75
CA LYS A 298 -22.94 11.60 11.17
C LYS A 298 -23.17 10.28 11.89
N GLU A 299 -23.93 9.36 11.31
CA GLU A 299 -24.17 8.04 11.89
C GLU A 299 -22.90 7.19 11.94
N THR A 300 -22.00 7.32 10.95
CA THR A 300 -20.68 6.66 10.99
C THR A 300 -19.84 7.22 12.14
N ILE A 301 -19.86 8.54 12.36
CA ILE A 301 -19.14 9.20 13.46
C ILE A 301 -19.71 8.73 14.81
N ASN A 302 -21.04 8.65 14.94
CA ASN A 302 -21.70 8.15 16.14
C ASN A 302 -21.25 6.71 16.42
N TRP A 303 -21.32 5.83 15.42
CA TRP A 303 -20.87 4.45 15.54
C TRP A 303 -19.38 4.31 15.95
N ILE A 304 -18.49 5.15 15.39
CA ILE A 304 -17.08 5.16 15.80
C ILE A 304 -16.93 5.52 17.29
N ASN A 305 -17.75 6.45 17.78
CA ASN A 305 -17.71 6.95 19.14
C ASN A 305 -18.39 6.03 20.17
N GLU A 306 -19.35 5.21 19.74
CA GLU A 306 -20.11 4.31 20.59
C GLU A 306 -19.28 3.13 21.10
N PRO A 307 -19.65 2.52 22.24
CA PRO A 307 -19.12 1.25 22.66
C PRO A 307 -19.29 0.17 21.59
N LEU A 308 -18.55 -0.93 21.71
CA LEU A 308 -18.70 -2.07 20.82
C LEU A 308 -20.12 -2.63 20.91
N SER A 309 -20.77 -2.72 19.77
CA SER A 309 -22.12 -3.27 19.62
C SER A 309 -22.22 -4.03 18.30
N PHE A 310 -23.10 -5.02 18.25
CA PHE A 310 -23.30 -5.80 17.05
C PHE A 310 -24.02 -4.96 15.97
N HIS A 311 -23.37 -4.79 14.85
CA HIS A 311 -23.93 -4.19 13.64
C HIS A 311 -23.72 -5.11 12.46
N ARG A 312 -24.68 -5.13 11.54
CA ARG A 312 -24.46 -5.71 10.21
C ARG A 312 -23.73 -4.67 9.35
N LEU A 313 -22.43 -4.86 9.21
CA LEU A 313 -21.56 -3.95 8.47
C LEU A 313 -21.28 -4.48 7.06
N PRO A 314 -20.94 -3.61 6.09
CA PRO A 314 -20.42 -4.03 4.80
C PRO A 314 -19.19 -4.92 4.97
N PRO A 315 -18.96 -5.86 4.03
CA PRO A 315 -17.74 -6.66 4.07
C PRO A 315 -16.50 -5.82 3.82
N VAL A 316 -15.38 -6.30 4.36
CA VAL A 316 -14.05 -5.77 4.09
C VAL A 316 -13.27 -6.83 3.34
N TRP A 317 -12.48 -6.44 2.38
CA TRP A 317 -11.62 -7.35 1.62
C TRP A 317 -10.16 -6.93 1.79
N HIS A 318 -9.27 -7.91 1.73
CA HIS A 318 -7.85 -7.64 1.68
C HIS A 318 -7.19 -8.32 0.49
N TYR A 319 -6.04 -7.79 0.10
CA TYR A 319 -5.13 -8.38 -0.86
C TYR A 319 -3.70 -7.91 -0.56
N CYS A 320 -2.73 -8.72 -0.97
CA CYS A 320 -1.32 -8.36 -0.82
C CYS A 320 -0.80 -7.79 -2.14
N VAL A 321 0.04 -6.78 -2.05
CA VAL A 321 0.81 -6.27 -3.19
C VAL A 321 2.26 -6.71 -3.06
N SER A 322 2.88 -7.04 -4.17
CA SER A 322 4.25 -7.57 -4.22
C SER A 322 5.31 -6.58 -3.76
N ARG A 323 4.97 -5.29 -3.68
CA ARG A 323 5.88 -4.23 -3.24
C ARG A 323 5.41 -3.66 -1.91
N SER A 324 6.22 -3.82 -0.85
CA SER A 324 5.96 -3.15 0.41
C SER A 324 6.28 -1.66 0.27
N GLN A 325 5.32 -0.81 0.61
CA GLN A 325 5.59 0.60 0.87
C GLN A 325 5.78 0.77 2.38
N GLU A 326 6.85 1.44 2.76
CA GLU A 326 7.17 1.70 4.18
C GLU A 326 6.13 2.64 4.82
N THR A 327 5.52 3.50 4.01
CA THR A 327 4.57 4.51 4.46
C THR A 327 3.15 4.14 4.04
N PRO A 328 2.15 4.35 4.92
CA PRO A 328 0.76 4.08 4.57
C PRO A 328 0.24 5.10 3.55
N TYR A 329 -0.64 4.64 2.67
CA TYR A 329 -1.46 5.52 1.84
C TYR A 329 -2.94 5.16 1.93
N MET A 330 -3.80 6.12 1.58
CA MET A 330 -5.24 5.97 1.53
C MET A 330 -5.76 6.51 0.20
N ALA A 331 -6.49 5.68 -0.53
CA ALA A 331 -7.31 6.11 -1.67
C ALA A 331 -8.78 6.13 -1.24
N ILE A 332 -9.43 7.27 -1.40
CA ILE A 332 -10.85 7.49 -1.04
C ILE A 332 -11.62 7.75 -2.31
N MET A 333 -12.68 7.00 -2.53
CA MET A 333 -13.58 7.11 -3.67
C MET A 333 -14.93 7.65 -3.20
N LEU A 334 -15.32 8.81 -3.74
CA LEU A 334 -16.58 9.48 -3.45
C LEU A 334 -17.47 9.46 -4.69
N ARG A 335 -18.67 8.87 -4.60
CA ARG A 335 -19.59 8.76 -5.73
C ARG A 335 -20.05 10.12 -6.23
N LYS A 336 -19.91 10.35 -7.55
CA LYS A 336 -20.27 11.61 -8.22
C LYS A 336 -21.76 11.76 -8.44
N HIS A 337 -22.41 10.68 -8.84
CA HIS A 337 -23.82 10.68 -9.28
C HIS A 337 -24.67 9.80 -8.37
N ASN A 338 -25.99 10.04 -8.38
CA ASN A 338 -26.92 9.23 -7.58
C ASN A 338 -27.12 7.86 -8.23
N HIS A 339 -26.36 6.88 -7.76
CA HIS A 339 -26.45 5.48 -8.21
C HIS A 339 -26.74 4.56 -7.02
N LYS A 340 -27.89 3.86 -7.07
CA LYS A 340 -28.43 3.12 -5.92
C LYS A 340 -27.58 1.89 -5.53
N GLU A 341 -26.91 1.29 -6.50
CA GLU A 341 -26.17 0.03 -6.33
C GLU A 341 -24.69 0.22 -6.06
N LEU A 342 -24.24 1.48 -6.02
CA LEU A 342 -22.86 1.84 -5.71
C LEU A 342 -22.78 2.54 -4.35
N PRO A 343 -21.81 2.20 -3.46
CA PRO A 343 -21.62 2.90 -2.21
C PRO A 343 -21.19 4.35 -2.46
N TYR A 344 -21.67 5.26 -1.62
CA TYR A 344 -21.27 6.67 -1.72
C TYR A 344 -19.79 6.89 -1.45
N CYS A 345 -19.27 6.20 -0.43
CA CYS A 345 -17.87 6.28 -0.07
C CYS A 345 -17.32 4.89 0.21
N TRP A 346 -16.21 4.58 -0.42
CA TRP A 346 -15.39 3.43 -0.11
C TRP A 346 -13.91 3.81 -0.23
N ALA A 347 -13.05 3.03 0.36
CA ALA A 347 -11.63 3.35 0.40
C ALA A 347 -10.75 2.11 0.28
N ILE A 348 -9.51 2.35 -0.13
CA ILE A 348 -8.41 1.40 -0.04
C ILE A 348 -7.37 2.01 0.89
N ILE A 349 -6.96 1.27 1.91
CA ILE A 349 -5.82 1.61 2.76
C ILE A 349 -4.70 0.60 2.54
N ASN A 350 -3.49 1.08 2.35
CA ASN A 350 -2.28 0.27 2.35
C ASN A 350 -1.54 0.45 3.67
N ILE A 351 -1.22 -0.66 4.32
CA ILE A 351 -0.41 -0.68 5.53
C ILE A 351 0.60 -1.81 5.40
N ALA A 352 1.88 -1.48 5.34
CA ALA A 352 2.97 -2.43 5.27
C ALA A 352 2.79 -3.51 4.16
N GLY A 353 2.36 -3.10 2.95
CA GLY A 353 2.15 -3.98 1.80
C GLY A 353 0.80 -4.72 1.77
N TYR A 354 -0.01 -4.60 2.81
CA TYR A 354 -1.37 -5.15 2.85
C TYR A 354 -2.39 -4.09 2.50
N GLN A 355 -3.21 -4.36 1.51
CA GLN A 355 -4.28 -3.46 1.12
C GLN A 355 -5.63 -3.97 1.60
N PHE A 356 -6.42 -3.06 2.17
CA PHE A 356 -7.78 -3.32 2.61
C PHE A 356 -8.73 -2.42 1.86
N LEU A 357 -9.72 -3.05 1.20
CA LEU A 357 -10.82 -2.38 0.55
C LEU A 357 -12.04 -2.46 1.45
N PHE A 358 -12.68 -1.33 1.73
CA PHE A 358 -13.83 -1.25 2.62
C PHE A 358 -14.79 -0.13 2.25
N ILE A 359 -16.06 -0.34 2.53
CA ILE A 359 -17.14 0.63 2.32
C ILE A 359 -17.36 1.38 3.63
N ILE A 360 -17.54 2.71 3.59
CA ILE A 360 -17.86 3.48 4.78
C ILE A 360 -19.34 3.27 5.12
N PRO A 361 -19.68 2.64 6.27
CA PRO A 361 -21.05 2.31 6.62
C PRO A 361 -21.82 3.54 7.09
N PHE A 362 -23.15 3.42 7.11
CA PHE A 362 -24.11 4.41 7.65
C PHE A 362 -24.09 5.78 6.96
N CYS A 363 -23.67 5.84 5.70
CA CYS A 363 -23.73 7.06 4.91
C CYS A 363 -25.17 7.40 4.52
N THR A 364 -25.62 8.63 4.77
CA THR A 364 -26.98 9.08 4.42
C THR A 364 -27.23 9.19 2.91
N LYS A 365 -26.18 9.21 2.10
CA LYS A 365 -26.25 9.19 0.64
C LYS A 365 -26.46 7.78 0.07
N ASP A 366 -26.37 6.76 0.91
CA ASP A 366 -26.54 5.38 0.49
C ASP A 366 -28.00 4.95 0.67
N ARG A 367 -28.59 4.41 -0.41
CA ARG A 367 -29.93 3.82 -0.34
C ARG A 367 -29.92 2.46 0.36
N TYR A 368 -28.82 1.74 0.29
CA TYR A 368 -28.64 0.40 0.85
C TYR A 368 -27.50 0.36 1.84
N LYS A 369 -27.59 -0.54 2.81
CA LYS A 369 -26.51 -0.75 3.80
C LYS A 369 -25.34 -1.55 3.26
N PHE A 370 -25.36 -1.99 2.02
CA PHE A 370 -24.32 -2.84 1.37
C PHE A 370 -23.91 -4.07 2.18
N VAL A 371 -24.88 -4.67 2.88
CA VAL A 371 -24.70 -5.85 3.72
C VAL A 371 -25.16 -7.09 2.96
N GLY A 372 -24.34 -8.15 3.00
CA GLY A 372 -24.62 -9.42 2.31
C GLY A 372 -24.24 -9.43 0.83
N LYS A 373 -24.01 -10.63 0.30
CA LYS A 373 -23.45 -10.85 -1.04
C LYS A 373 -24.24 -10.17 -2.16
N GLY A 374 -25.58 -10.27 -2.17
CA GLY A 374 -26.39 -9.72 -3.25
C GLY A 374 -26.36 -8.20 -3.34
N ARG A 375 -26.13 -7.47 -2.22
CA ARG A 375 -26.12 -5.99 -2.21
C ARG A 375 -24.79 -5.39 -2.64
N VAL A 376 -23.71 -6.14 -2.53
CA VAL A 376 -22.36 -5.70 -2.94
C VAL A 376 -21.96 -6.26 -4.30
N GLN A 377 -22.76 -7.16 -4.88
CA GLN A 377 -22.37 -7.88 -6.10
C GLN A 377 -22.12 -6.94 -7.28
N PHE A 378 -23.01 -6.00 -7.54
CA PHE A 378 -22.85 -5.03 -8.63
C PHE A 378 -21.57 -4.19 -8.46
N PHE A 379 -21.32 -3.74 -7.24
CA PHE A 379 -20.09 -3.01 -6.91
C PHE A 379 -18.85 -3.88 -7.11
N LEU A 380 -18.87 -5.14 -6.63
CA LEU A 380 -17.76 -6.07 -6.82
C LEU A 380 -17.52 -6.43 -8.29
N ASP A 381 -18.57 -6.58 -9.09
CA ASP A 381 -18.43 -6.86 -10.51
C ASP A 381 -17.80 -5.69 -11.27
N GLY A 382 -18.14 -4.45 -10.88
CA GLY A 382 -17.44 -3.27 -11.35
C GLY A 382 -15.95 -3.30 -10.98
N LEU A 383 -15.63 -3.72 -9.75
CA LEU A 383 -14.24 -3.82 -9.28
C LEU A 383 -13.46 -5.00 -9.90
N LYS A 384 -14.08 -6.12 -10.21
CA LYS A 384 -13.40 -7.27 -10.85
C LYS A 384 -12.71 -6.87 -12.15
N ASN A 385 -13.34 -6.00 -12.91
CA ASN A 385 -12.72 -5.46 -14.12
C ASN A 385 -11.50 -4.58 -13.81
N ILE A 386 -11.40 -4.07 -12.60
CA ILE A 386 -10.31 -3.20 -12.10
C ILE A 386 -9.17 -4.03 -11.53
N MET A 387 -9.50 -5.08 -10.85
CA MET A 387 -8.55 -5.87 -10.07
C MET A 387 -8.20 -7.17 -10.83
N LEU A 388 -7.94 -7.06 -12.15
CA LEU A 388 -7.47 -8.17 -12.96
C LEU A 388 -6.25 -8.80 -12.27
N ASN A 389 -6.34 -10.09 -11.98
CA ASN A 389 -5.32 -10.87 -11.28
C ASN A 389 -5.19 -10.61 -9.76
N ILE A 390 -6.08 -9.81 -9.15
CA ILE A 390 -6.12 -9.64 -7.71
C ILE A 390 -7.28 -10.46 -7.13
N THR A 391 -6.96 -11.40 -6.26
CA THR A 391 -7.97 -12.14 -5.52
C THR A 391 -8.31 -11.39 -4.24
N LEU A 392 -9.49 -10.76 -4.21
CA LEU A 392 -10.03 -10.14 -3.01
C LEU A 392 -10.43 -11.23 -2.01
N GLN A 393 -9.78 -11.26 -0.86
CA GLN A 393 -10.12 -12.18 0.22
C GLN A 393 -10.98 -11.46 1.28
N PRO A 394 -12.17 -11.98 1.60
CA PRO A 394 -13.01 -11.35 2.61
C PRO A 394 -12.40 -11.50 4.01
N VAL A 395 -12.46 -10.41 4.79
CA VAL A 395 -12.04 -10.37 6.20
C VAL A 395 -13.25 -10.07 7.06
N ASN A 396 -13.44 -10.85 8.10
CA ASN A 396 -14.50 -10.58 9.07
C ASN A 396 -14.04 -9.55 10.12
N LEU A 397 -14.29 -8.29 9.83
CA LEU A 397 -14.08 -7.18 10.78
C LEU A 397 -15.38 -6.77 11.52
N ASN A 398 -16.43 -7.56 11.48
CA ASN A 398 -17.70 -7.26 12.16
C ASN A 398 -17.74 -7.76 13.59
N SER A 399 -16.84 -8.68 13.97
CA SER A 399 -16.85 -9.26 15.31
C SER A 399 -16.46 -8.25 16.38
N ILE A 400 -17.25 -8.25 17.45
CA ILE A 400 -16.99 -7.48 18.69
C ILE A 400 -16.21 -8.31 19.71
N THR A 401 -15.94 -9.59 19.41
CA THR A 401 -15.25 -10.50 20.33
C THR A 401 -13.74 -10.33 20.20
N LEU A 402 -13.06 -10.28 21.33
CA LEU A 402 -11.61 -10.27 21.39
C LEU A 402 -11.05 -11.50 20.67
N THR A 403 -10.25 -11.30 19.66
CA THR A 403 -9.67 -12.32 18.79
C THR A 403 -8.15 -12.36 18.96
N SER A 404 -7.55 -13.53 18.83
CA SER A 404 -6.10 -13.70 18.85
C SER A 404 -5.58 -13.95 17.44
N LEU A 405 -4.58 -13.20 17.01
CA LEU A 405 -3.82 -13.49 15.81
C LEU A 405 -2.75 -14.53 16.14
N LYS A 406 -2.75 -15.65 15.42
CA LYS A 406 -1.66 -16.63 15.46
C LYS A 406 -0.76 -16.41 14.26
N ILE A 407 0.51 -16.22 14.52
CA ILE A 407 1.54 -16.05 13.49
C ILE A 407 2.53 -17.19 13.68
N ASN A 408 2.60 -18.07 12.69
CA ASN A 408 3.58 -19.15 12.62
C ASN A 408 4.35 -18.97 11.31
N ALA A 409 5.65 -19.18 11.32
CA ALA A 409 6.45 -19.16 10.12
C ALA A 409 7.53 -20.25 10.18
N ASN A 410 7.82 -20.84 9.04
CA ASN A 410 9.00 -21.65 8.86
C ASN A 410 10.17 -20.70 8.52
N ILE A 411 11.25 -20.82 9.27
CA ILE A 411 12.42 -19.95 9.12
C ILE A 411 13.55 -20.82 8.58
N ASN A 412 14.17 -20.38 7.49
CA ASN A 412 15.41 -20.97 7.00
C ASN A 412 16.58 -20.10 7.45
N ILE A 413 17.47 -20.68 8.23
CA ILE A 413 18.70 -20.04 8.67
C ILE A 413 19.82 -20.47 7.75
N SER A 414 20.53 -19.52 7.12
CA SER A 414 21.73 -19.84 6.36
C SER A 414 22.95 -19.87 7.29
N PRO A 415 23.98 -20.68 6.97
CA PRO A 415 25.22 -20.75 7.75
C PRO A 415 25.90 -19.41 7.98
N GLU A 416 25.76 -18.49 7.01
CA GLU A 416 26.36 -17.15 7.02
C GLU A 416 25.68 -16.21 8.03
N CYS A 417 24.49 -16.58 8.52
CA CYS A 417 23.74 -15.80 9.50
C CYS A 417 24.06 -16.18 10.95
N VAL A 418 24.93 -17.15 11.18
CA VAL A 418 25.26 -17.67 12.51
C VAL A 418 26.66 -17.22 12.90
N GLU A 419 26.82 -15.95 13.31
CA GLU A 419 28.06 -15.44 13.87
C GLU A 419 27.95 -15.35 15.41
N GLY A 420 28.74 -16.17 16.12
CA GLY A 420 28.93 -16.08 17.57
C GLY A 420 27.76 -16.58 18.44
N ARG A 421 27.91 -16.47 19.78
CA ARG A 421 26.89 -16.87 20.76
C ARG A 421 25.69 -15.94 20.85
N ASP A 422 25.70 -14.79 20.17
CA ASP A 422 24.57 -13.88 19.98
C ASP A 422 24.00 -14.06 18.57
N TYR A 423 23.08 -15.02 18.42
CA TYR A 423 22.36 -15.27 17.16
C TYR A 423 21.38 -14.12 16.89
N SER A 424 21.82 -13.08 16.22
CA SER A 424 21.02 -11.87 16.02
C SER A 424 20.51 -11.64 14.59
N PHE A 425 20.81 -12.53 13.61
CA PHE A 425 20.52 -12.23 12.22
C PHE A 425 19.80 -13.36 11.51
N ILE A 426 18.57 -13.13 11.09
CA ILE A 426 17.82 -14.02 10.18
C ILE A 426 17.35 -13.21 8.97
N ASN A 427 17.74 -13.65 7.78
CA ASN A 427 17.30 -13.11 6.52
C ASN A 427 16.03 -13.85 6.07
N LEU A 428 14.86 -13.24 6.24
CA LEU A 428 13.61 -13.78 5.70
C LEU A 428 13.53 -13.42 4.22
N GLN A 429 13.95 -14.32 3.35
CA GLN A 429 13.66 -14.21 1.92
C GLN A 429 12.20 -14.58 1.70
N ASN A 430 11.34 -13.59 1.52
CA ASN A 430 10.01 -13.80 0.95
C ASN A 430 10.16 -14.19 -0.52
N GLN A 431 10.14 -15.46 -0.81
CA GLN A 431 9.78 -15.96 -2.14
C GLN A 431 8.34 -16.50 -2.06
N PRO A 432 7.37 -15.90 -2.75
CA PRO A 432 6.17 -16.62 -3.09
C PRO A 432 6.55 -17.62 -4.18
N LYS A 433 6.55 -18.89 -3.85
CA LYS A 433 6.47 -19.97 -4.84
C LYS A 433 5.01 -20.37 -4.97
N GLY A 434 4.51 -20.32 -6.18
CA GLY A 434 3.27 -20.90 -6.62
C GLY A 434 2.28 -19.89 -7.12
#